data_aeacc91a4e7aeb7a2ed0471a3b10ebc2
#
_entry.id   aeacc91a4e7aeb7a2ed0471a3b10ebc2
#
_cell.length_a   1.000
_cell.length_b   1.000
_cell.length_c   1.000
_cell.angle_alpha   90.00
_cell.angle_beta   90.00
_cell.angle_gamma   90.00
#
_symmetry.space_group_name_H-M   'P 1'
#
loop_
_entity.id
_entity.type
_entity.pdbx_description
1 polymer ?
#
loop_
_entity_poly.entity_id
_entity_poly.type
_entity_poly.pdbx_seq_one_letter_code
_entity_poly.pdbx_strand_id
1 'polypeptide(L)'
;MNQANFKGGLFAIYVPTPEHAISDSDKLVNYKDMEQDEYSLPLPGSVDVNDALPIVLNQISILSKIERNSGNRVKICLSSKDLETSFNEDNNQLSVVMHIEGAECIDKNFYNLETLYRAGLRSVGPVWSRPTMFAEGVPFAFPRSPDIGEGLTDIGIELIKNCNSLKMLIDTSHLNEKGFWDIAKYSTSPLVATHSNAHEICPHTRNLTNKQLDAIKETEGMVGVNFAPAFLRRDGKMVSDTELQIIADHFKYLIDYLGEDRVGSVSYTHLRAHETDRH
;
A
#
# COMPACT_ATOMS: atom_id res chain seq x y z
N MET A 1 2.95 -6.41 21.03
CA MET A 1 3.28 -5.00 20.79
C MET A 1 4.30 -4.48 21.81
N ASN A 2 4.05 -4.55 23.10
CA ASN A 2 4.98 -4.02 24.12
C ASN A 2 6.40 -4.62 24.07
N GLN A 3 6.55 -5.92 23.76
CA GLN A 3 7.86 -6.57 23.68
C GLN A 3 8.70 -6.10 22.48
N ALA A 4 8.06 -5.63 21.39
CA ALA A 4 8.72 -5.16 20.18
C ALA A 4 8.83 -3.63 20.11
N ASN A 5 8.39 -2.92 21.14
CA ASN A 5 8.30 -1.45 21.17
C ASN A 5 7.59 -0.85 19.93
N PHE A 6 6.58 -1.56 19.40
CA PHE A 6 5.82 -1.12 18.25
C PHE A 6 4.86 0.01 18.66
N LYS A 7 5.11 1.22 18.17
CA LYS A 7 4.39 2.45 18.54
C LYS A 7 3.26 2.83 17.59
N GLY A 8 3.24 2.34 16.37
CA GLY A 8 2.17 2.67 15.41
C GLY A 8 2.51 2.38 13.96
N GLY A 9 1.58 2.71 13.07
CA GLY A 9 1.75 2.52 11.63
C GLY A 9 0.57 2.99 10.80
N LEU A 10 0.70 2.80 9.50
CA LEU A 10 -0.39 2.90 8.54
C LEU A 10 -1.28 1.66 8.66
N PHE A 11 -2.57 1.85 8.87
CA PHE A 11 -3.56 0.79 8.96
C PHE A 11 -4.37 0.76 7.67
N ALA A 12 -4.09 -0.24 6.85
CA ALA A 12 -4.67 -0.37 5.53
C ALA A 12 -6.15 -0.77 5.61
N ILE A 13 -6.97 0.02 4.94
CA ILE A 13 -8.37 -0.26 4.60
C ILE A 13 -8.34 -0.78 3.17
N TYR A 14 -8.84 -1.98 2.95
CA TYR A 14 -8.79 -2.68 1.68
C TYR A 14 -10.17 -3.16 1.26
N VAL A 15 -10.45 -3.10 -0.04
CA VAL A 15 -11.72 -3.58 -0.61
C VAL A 15 -11.48 -4.91 -1.31
N PRO A 16 -11.89 -6.06 -0.73
CA PRO A 16 -11.90 -7.33 -1.45
C PRO A 16 -12.92 -7.26 -2.60
N THR A 17 -12.68 -8.01 -3.68
CA THR A 17 -13.66 -8.11 -4.77
C THR A 17 -14.95 -8.72 -4.22
N PRO A 18 -16.13 -8.03 -4.25
CA PRO A 18 -17.39 -8.60 -3.84
C PRO A 18 -17.79 -9.81 -4.73
N GLU A 19 -18.44 -10.83 -4.17
CA GLU A 19 -18.81 -12.05 -4.92
C GLU A 19 -19.59 -11.76 -6.20
N HIS A 20 -20.51 -10.79 -6.16
CA HIS A 20 -21.32 -10.41 -7.33
C HIS A 20 -20.54 -9.60 -8.38
N ALA A 21 -19.39 -9.05 -8.02
CA ALA A 21 -18.53 -8.25 -8.89
C ALA A 21 -17.32 -9.05 -9.43
N ILE A 22 -17.26 -10.36 -9.14
CA ILE A 22 -16.18 -11.23 -9.64
C ILE A 22 -16.24 -11.28 -11.17
N SER A 23 -15.22 -10.74 -11.81
CA SER A 23 -15.07 -10.72 -13.27
C SER A 23 -14.46 -12.03 -13.79
N ASP A 24 -14.43 -12.19 -15.11
CA ASP A 24 -13.75 -13.35 -15.71
C ASP A 24 -12.23 -13.28 -15.50
N SER A 25 -11.64 -12.08 -15.42
CA SER A 25 -10.21 -11.93 -15.07
C SER A 25 -9.93 -12.32 -13.62
N ASP A 26 -10.84 -12.04 -12.67
CA ASP A 26 -10.70 -12.50 -11.28
C ASP A 26 -10.64 -14.02 -11.17
N LYS A 27 -11.42 -14.72 -11.99
CA LYS A 27 -11.45 -16.19 -12.04
C LYS A 27 -10.15 -16.80 -12.58
N LEU A 28 -9.38 -16.03 -13.35
CA LEU A 28 -8.08 -16.44 -13.88
C LEU A 28 -6.92 -16.20 -12.90
N VAL A 29 -7.13 -15.42 -11.84
CA VAL A 29 -6.10 -15.16 -10.83
C VAL A 29 -5.88 -16.43 -10.01
N ASN A 30 -4.71 -17.05 -10.17
CA ASN A 30 -4.30 -18.21 -9.40
C ASN A 30 -2.97 -17.91 -8.69
N TYR A 31 -3.02 -17.60 -7.41
CA TYR A 31 -1.82 -17.26 -6.63
C TYR A 31 -0.80 -18.39 -6.52
N LYS A 32 -1.19 -19.64 -6.78
CA LYS A 32 -0.24 -20.78 -6.85
C LYS A 32 0.73 -20.65 -8.03
N ASP A 33 0.36 -19.88 -9.06
CA ASP A 33 1.26 -19.63 -10.19
C ASP A 33 2.50 -18.84 -9.75
N MET A 34 2.42 -18.11 -8.63
CA MET A 34 3.56 -17.40 -8.03
C MET A 34 4.61 -18.35 -7.41
N GLU A 35 4.39 -19.65 -7.40
CA GLU A 35 5.38 -20.66 -7.03
C GLU A 35 6.25 -21.12 -8.23
N GLN A 36 5.90 -20.70 -9.46
CA GLN A 36 6.65 -21.01 -10.68
C GLN A 36 7.90 -20.11 -10.82
N ASP A 37 8.82 -20.53 -11.71
CA ASP A 37 10.03 -19.75 -12.00
C ASP A 37 9.73 -18.43 -12.73
N GLU A 38 8.66 -18.40 -13.51
CA GLU A 38 8.15 -17.23 -14.22
C GLU A 38 6.62 -17.22 -14.16
N TYR A 39 6.04 -16.04 -13.91
CA TYR A 39 4.57 -15.89 -13.88
C TYR A 39 4.13 -14.45 -14.19
N SER A 40 2.89 -14.33 -14.59
CA SER A 40 2.20 -13.05 -14.74
C SER A 40 0.72 -13.26 -14.48
N LEU A 41 0.25 -12.88 -13.30
CA LEU A 41 -1.17 -12.96 -12.97
C LEU A 41 -1.93 -11.83 -13.66
N PRO A 42 -3.12 -12.07 -14.21
CA PRO A 42 -3.94 -11.01 -14.77
C PRO A 42 -4.35 -10.03 -13.67
N LEU A 43 -4.55 -8.76 -14.04
CA LEU A 43 -5.18 -7.81 -13.13
C LEU A 43 -6.65 -8.21 -12.95
N PRO A 44 -7.16 -8.24 -11.70
CA PRO A 44 -8.58 -8.44 -11.44
C PRO A 44 -9.41 -7.29 -12.00
N GLY A 45 -10.72 -7.50 -12.10
CA GLY A 45 -11.67 -6.47 -12.51
C GLY A 45 -11.74 -5.31 -11.51
N SER A 46 -12.04 -4.10 -12.03
CA SER A 46 -12.30 -2.94 -11.17
C SER A 46 -13.57 -3.15 -10.33
N VAL A 47 -13.59 -2.59 -9.12
CA VAL A 47 -14.77 -2.60 -8.23
C VAL A 47 -15.48 -1.24 -8.31
N ASP A 48 -16.81 -1.27 -8.42
CA ASP A 48 -17.61 -0.05 -8.48
C ASP A 48 -17.59 0.69 -7.13
N VAL A 49 -17.66 2.01 -7.18
CA VAL A 49 -17.65 2.88 -5.99
C VAL A 49 -18.80 2.56 -5.04
N ASN A 50 -19.96 2.17 -5.57
CA ASN A 50 -21.14 1.83 -4.75
C ASN A 50 -20.95 0.53 -3.96
N ASP A 51 -20.13 -0.38 -4.45
CA ASP A 51 -19.76 -1.60 -3.75
C ASP A 51 -18.60 -1.36 -2.77
N ALA A 52 -17.63 -0.54 -3.16
CA ALA A 52 -16.44 -0.28 -2.37
C ALA A 52 -16.72 0.59 -1.13
N LEU A 53 -17.49 1.67 -1.29
CA LEU A 53 -17.71 2.65 -0.23
C LEU A 53 -18.32 2.07 1.06
N PRO A 54 -19.36 1.21 1.02
CA PRO A 54 -19.91 0.58 2.23
C PRO A 54 -18.86 -0.28 2.97
N ILE A 55 -17.99 -0.98 2.24
CA ILE A 55 -16.92 -1.80 2.82
C ILE A 55 -15.94 -0.91 3.58
N VAL A 56 -15.49 0.17 2.94
CA VAL A 56 -14.55 1.14 3.53
C VAL A 56 -15.15 1.79 4.78
N LEU A 57 -16.40 2.23 4.72
CA LEU A 57 -17.10 2.82 5.88
C LEU A 57 -17.21 1.84 7.05
N ASN A 58 -17.46 0.56 6.76
CA ASN A 58 -17.47 -0.49 7.78
C ASN A 58 -16.10 -0.63 8.47
N GLN A 59 -15.02 -0.69 7.71
CA GLN A 59 -13.65 -0.83 8.25
C GLN A 59 -13.26 0.40 9.08
N ILE A 60 -13.58 1.62 8.62
CA ILE A 60 -13.39 2.86 9.39
C ILE A 60 -14.20 2.80 10.70
N SER A 61 -15.45 2.34 10.65
CA SER A 61 -16.31 2.20 11.83
C SER A 61 -15.73 1.21 12.86
N ILE A 62 -15.18 0.08 12.38
CA ILE A 62 -14.51 -0.90 13.25
C ILE A 62 -13.31 -0.26 13.94
N LEU A 63 -12.44 0.43 13.19
CA LEU A 63 -11.25 1.08 13.72
C LEU A 63 -11.61 2.16 14.75
N SER A 64 -12.63 2.97 14.47
CA SER A 64 -13.16 3.99 15.39
C SER A 64 -13.72 3.37 16.68
N LYS A 65 -14.37 2.19 16.58
CA LYS A 65 -14.85 1.43 17.76
C LYS A 65 -13.68 0.89 18.58
N ILE A 66 -12.61 0.41 17.92
CA ILE A 66 -11.38 -0.04 18.57
C ILE A 66 -10.76 1.11 19.36
N GLU A 67 -10.57 2.28 18.75
CA GLU A 67 -10.06 3.48 19.43
C GLU A 67 -10.90 3.79 20.66
N ARG A 68 -12.21 4.00 20.50
CA ARG A 68 -13.13 4.37 21.57
C ARG A 68 -13.13 3.38 22.74
N ASN A 69 -13.01 2.08 22.47
CA ASN A 69 -13.09 1.02 23.47
C ASN A 69 -11.71 0.62 24.02
N SER A 70 -10.63 1.20 23.52
CA SER A 70 -9.27 0.81 23.88
C SER A 70 -8.81 1.30 25.27
N GLY A 71 -9.53 2.23 25.90
CA GLY A 71 -9.07 2.89 27.12
C GLY A 71 -7.77 3.68 26.90
N ASN A 72 -7.71 4.47 25.85
CA ASN A 72 -6.56 5.26 25.38
C ASN A 72 -5.34 4.45 24.91
N ARG A 73 -5.46 3.15 24.67
CA ARG A 73 -4.36 2.34 24.14
C ARG A 73 -4.19 2.41 22.64
N VAL A 74 -5.20 2.90 21.92
CA VAL A 74 -5.18 3.11 20.46
C VAL A 74 -5.60 4.53 20.17
N LYS A 75 -4.84 5.21 19.30
CA LYS A 75 -5.11 6.58 18.87
C LYS A 75 -5.12 6.67 17.34
N ILE A 76 -6.21 7.11 16.75
CA ILE A 76 -6.27 7.50 15.35
C ILE A 76 -5.65 8.89 15.22
N CYS A 77 -4.52 8.97 14.54
CA CYS A 77 -3.76 10.19 14.38
C CYS A 77 -4.27 10.96 13.16
N LEU A 78 -4.66 12.22 13.37
CA LEU A 78 -5.21 13.10 12.33
C LEU A 78 -4.21 14.17 11.90
N SER A 79 -3.07 14.27 12.58
CA SER A 79 -2.02 15.26 12.32
C SER A 79 -0.64 14.72 12.71
N SER A 80 0.43 15.36 12.20
CA SER A 80 1.80 15.08 12.65
C SER A 80 1.97 15.32 14.14
N LYS A 81 1.28 16.32 14.70
CA LYS A 81 1.29 16.59 16.14
C LYS A 81 0.71 15.43 16.95
N ASP A 82 -0.33 14.75 16.45
CA ASP A 82 -0.86 13.56 17.15
C ASP A 82 0.19 12.45 17.16
N LEU A 83 0.93 12.25 16.05
CA LEU A 83 2.03 11.30 15.98
C LEU A 83 3.15 11.67 16.95
N GLU A 84 3.64 12.90 16.91
CA GLU A 84 4.68 13.40 17.81
C GLU A 84 4.31 13.19 19.29
N THR A 85 3.08 13.56 19.67
CA THR A 85 2.58 13.38 21.04
C THR A 85 2.57 11.91 21.42
N SER A 86 2.05 11.04 20.56
CA SER A 86 1.93 9.62 20.82
C SER A 86 3.29 8.91 20.92
N PHE A 87 4.28 9.33 20.13
CA PHE A 87 5.65 8.78 20.20
C PHE A 87 6.44 9.28 21.42
N ASN A 88 6.20 10.50 21.88
CA ASN A 88 6.92 11.11 23.01
C ASN A 88 6.32 10.74 24.38
N GLU A 89 5.08 10.29 24.44
CA GLU A 89 4.43 9.91 25.68
C GLU A 89 4.77 8.47 26.09
N ASP A 90 5.04 8.26 27.38
CA ASP A 90 5.30 6.94 27.99
C ASP A 90 3.99 6.15 28.26
N ASN A 91 2.97 6.36 27.40
CA ASN A 91 1.61 5.88 27.65
C ASN A 91 1.27 4.54 26.98
N ASN A 92 2.22 3.86 26.32
CA ASN A 92 2.00 2.61 25.57
C ASN A 92 0.85 2.70 24.53
N GLN A 93 0.60 3.87 23.98
CA GLN A 93 -0.45 4.12 23.01
C GLN A 93 0.02 3.67 21.61
N LEU A 94 -0.84 2.99 20.90
CA LEU A 94 -0.65 2.61 19.50
C LEU A 94 -1.19 3.71 18.59
N SER A 95 -0.31 4.33 17.82
CA SER A 95 -0.66 5.34 16.83
C SER A 95 -1.16 4.67 15.54
N VAL A 96 -2.32 5.08 15.08
CA VAL A 96 -2.97 4.56 13.86
C VAL A 96 -3.14 5.70 12.87
N VAL A 97 -2.56 5.56 11.67
CA VAL A 97 -2.85 6.42 10.53
C VAL A 97 -3.70 5.63 9.55
N MET A 98 -4.92 6.09 9.29
CA MET A 98 -5.80 5.41 8.34
C MET A 98 -5.26 5.59 6.91
N HIS A 99 -5.10 4.48 6.22
CA HIS A 99 -4.65 4.38 4.85
C HIS A 99 -5.67 3.60 4.02
N ILE A 100 -5.99 4.03 2.81
CA ILE A 100 -6.75 3.24 1.84
C ILE A 100 -5.78 2.67 0.81
N GLU A 101 -5.78 1.34 0.68
CA GLU A 101 -5.04 0.60 -0.33
C GLU A 101 -5.95 0.27 -1.52
N GLY A 102 -5.92 1.15 -2.52
CA GLY A 102 -6.85 1.16 -3.63
C GLY A 102 -8.00 2.16 -3.43
N ALA A 103 -8.15 3.09 -4.36
CA ALA A 103 -9.07 4.22 -4.26
C ALA A 103 -10.47 3.94 -4.83
N GLU A 104 -10.91 2.68 -4.91
CA GLU A 104 -12.18 2.26 -5.49
C GLU A 104 -13.39 2.98 -4.88
N CYS A 105 -13.32 3.34 -3.59
CA CYS A 105 -14.40 4.02 -2.88
C CYS A 105 -14.50 5.52 -3.16
N ILE A 106 -13.55 6.10 -3.89
CA ILE A 106 -13.54 7.54 -4.19
C ILE A 106 -14.29 7.77 -5.49
N ASP A 107 -15.30 8.66 -5.45
CA ASP A 107 -16.10 9.03 -6.61
C ASP A 107 -15.41 10.06 -7.50
N LYS A 108 -15.86 10.18 -8.76
CA LYS A 108 -15.29 11.11 -9.76
C LYS A 108 -15.36 12.60 -9.39
N ASN A 109 -16.22 12.97 -8.44
CA ASN A 109 -16.38 14.34 -7.97
C ASN A 109 -15.63 14.59 -6.65
N PHE A 110 -14.96 13.57 -6.11
CA PHE A 110 -14.18 13.59 -4.86
C PHE A 110 -15.00 13.92 -3.59
N TYR A 111 -16.34 13.81 -3.64
CA TYR A 111 -17.17 14.02 -2.45
C TYR A 111 -16.90 12.98 -1.37
N ASN A 112 -16.66 11.74 -1.78
CA ASN A 112 -16.28 10.67 -0.86
C ASN A 112 -14.91 10.94 -0.23
N LEU A 113 -13.94 11.46 -0.97
CA LEU A 113 -12.60 11.78 -0.47
C LEU A 113 -12.67 12.81 0.67
N GLU A 114 -13.44 13.90 0.50
CA GLU A 114 -13.68 14.90 1.54
C GLU A 114 -14.31 14.28 2.79
N THR A 115 -15.32 13.44 2.60
CA THR A 115 -16.02 12.76 3.70
C THR A 115 -15.08 11.80 4.46
N LEU A 116 -14.29 11.01 3.73
CA LEU A 116 -13.34 10.06 4.30
C LEU A 116 -12.20 10.79 5.03
N TYR A 117 -11.71 11.92 4.47
CA TYR A 117 -10.75 12.78 5.15
C TYR A 117 -11.30 13.31 6.50
N ARG A 118 -12.57 13.75 6.54
CA ARG A 118 -13.24 14.15 7.78
C ARG A 118 -13.43 12.97 8.76
N ALA A 119 -13.62 11.76 8.24
CA ALA A 119 -13.69 10.54 9.05
C ALA A 119 -12.32 10.08 9.60
N GLY A 120 -11.22 10.71 9.16
CA GLY A 120 -9.88 10.43 9.70
C GLY A 120 -8.88 9.85 8.71
N LEU A 121 -9.25 9.65 7.44
CA LEU A 121 -8.33 9.17 6.40
C LEU A 121 -7.18 10.17 6.21
N ARG A 122 -5.94 9.67 6.14
CA ARG A 122 -4.74 10.51 5.95
C ARG A 122 -3.78 10.00 4.88
N SER A 123 -4.05 8.81 4.33
CA SER A 123 -3.19 8.22 3.30
C SER A 123 -4.03 7.49 2.25
N VAL A 124 -3.66 7.61 0.97
CA VAL A 124 -4.35 7.00 -0.17
C VAL A 124 -3.34 6.39 -1.12
N GLY A 125 -3.50 5.09 -1.42
CA GLY A 125 -2.95 4.46 -2.62
C GLY A 125 -3.97 4.53 -3.75
N PRO A 126 -3.66 5.12 -4.92
CA PRO A 126 -4.61 5.23 -6.04
C PRO A 126 -5.15 3.89 -6.54
N VAL A 127 -4.34 2.85 -6.40
CA VAL A 127 -4.64 1.48 -6.82
C VAL A 127 -4.11 0.47 -5.80
N TRP A 128 -4.70 -0.71 -5.80
CA TRP A 128 -4.04 -1.96 -5.47
C TRP A 128 -3.49 -2.59 -6.77
N SER A 129 -3.11 -3.88 -6.78
CA SER A 129 -2.86 -4.63 -8.03
C SER A 129 -4.20 -4.95 -8.72
N ARG A 130 -4.98 -3.91 -8.95
CA ARG A 130 -6.30 -3.88 -9.58
C ARG A 130 -6.54 -2.47 -10.14
N PRO A 131 -7.08 -2.34 -11.37
CA PRO A 131 -7.37 -1.03 -11.93
C PRO A 131 -8.48 -0.32 -11.16
N THR A 132 -8.33 0.99 -11.03
CA THR A 132 -9.38 1.92 -10.59
C THR A 132 -9.65 2.94 -11.69
N MET A 133 -10.58 3.87 -11.48
CA MET A 133 -10.75 4.98 -12.42
C MET A 133 -9.54 5.93 -12.48
N PHE A 134 -8.59 5.81 -11.55
CA PHE A 134 -7.45 6.71 -11.39
C PHE A 134 -6.17 6.20 -12.03
N ALA A 135 -5.95 4.87 -12.03
CA ALA A 135 -4.77 4.20 -12.58
C ALA A 135 -5.01 2.69 -12.76
N GLU A 136 -4.07 2.00 -13.41
CA GLU A 136 -4.21 0.55 -13.62
C GLU A 136 -3.67 -0.31 -12.48
N GLY A 137 -2.58 0.09 -11.85
CA GLY A 137 -1.80 -0.77 -10.97
C GLY A 137 -0.85 -1.70 -11.72
N VAL A 138 -0.09 -2.53 -10.99
CA VAL A 138 0.76 -3.56 -11.58
C VAL A 138 0.21 -4.96 -11.33
N PRO A 139 0.23 -5.87 -12.31
CA PRO A 139 0.01 -7.29 -12.06
C PRO A 139 1.15 -7.88 -11.22
N PHE A 140 0.92 -8.96 -10.52
CA PHE A 140 1.99 -9.75 -9.93
C PHE A 140 2.69 -10.54 -11.04
N ALA A 141 3.89 -10.09 -11.43
CA ALA A 141 4.66 -10.73 -12.48
C ALA A 141 6.16 -10.78 -12.15
N PHE A 142 6.77 -11.92 -12.46
CA PHE A 142 8.17 -12.19 -12.22
C PHE A 142 8.75 -13.13 -13.30
N PRO A 143 10.01 -12.93 -13.76
CA PRO A 143 10.78 -11.68 -13.60
C PRO A 143 10.25 -10.60 -14.57
N ARG A 144 10.00 -9.40 -14.08
CA ARG A 144 9.47 -8.32 -14.92
C ARG A 144 9.70 -6.94 -14.33
N SER A 145 9.95 -5.95 -15.21
CA SER A 145 9.96 -4.53 -14.85
C SER A 145 8.56 -4.02 -14.52
N PRO A 146 8.40 -3.01 -13.61
CA PRO A 146 7.14 -2.30 -13.41
C PRO A 146 6.73 -1.38 -14.57
N ASP A 147 7.55 -1.22 -15.61
CA ASP A 147 7.25 -0.41 -16.81
C ASP A 147 6.27 -1.16 -17.74
N ILE A 148 5.01 -1.20 -17.30
CA ILE A 148 3.90 -1.86 -18.00
C ILE A 148 2.61 -1.06 -17.82
N GLY A 149 1.71 -1.14 -18.81
CA GLY A 149 0.42 -0.45 -18.77
C GLY A 149 0.53 1.07 -18.94
N GLU A 150 -0.55 1.78 -18.62
CA GLU A 150 -0.64 3.22 -18.70
C GLU A 150 -0.47 3.87 -17.32
N GLY A 151 -0.13 5.17 -17.27
CA GLY A 151 0.03 5.95 -16.05
C GLY A 151 -1.32 6.32 -15.40
N LEU A 152 -1.33 7.46 -14.73
CA LEU A 152 -2.55 8.03 -14.19
C LEU A 152 -3.50 8.46 -15.30
N THR A 153 -4.79 8.26 -15.10
CA THR A 153 -5.81 8.89 -15.94
C THR A 153 -5.90 10.39 -15.63
N ASP A 154 -6.60 11.17 -16.47
CA ASP A 154 -6.82 12.61 -16.20
C ASP A 154 -7.48 12.81 -14.81
N ILE A 155 -8.45 11.96 -14.45
CA ILE A 155 -9.08 12.01 -13.14
C ILE A 155 -8.14 11.52 -12.03
N GLY A 156 -7.18 10.65 -12.35
CA GLY A 156 -6.10 10.25 -11.44
C GLY A 156 -5.19 11.43 -11.09
N ILE A 157 -4.85 12.26 -12.07
CA ILE A 157 -4.09 13.50 -11.85
C ILE A 157 -4.87 14.45 -10.92
N GLU A 158 -6.19 14.57 -11.10
CA GLU A 158 -7.04 15.37 -10.21
C GLU A 158 -7.10 14.77 -8.79
N LEU A 159 -7.09 13.44 -8.63
CA LEU A 159 -6.96 12.80 -7.31
C LEU A 159 -5.69 13.25 -6.59
N ILE A 160 -4.53 13.24 -7.29
CA ILE A 160 -3.27 13.68 -6.71
C ILE A 160 -3.32 15.14 -6.24
N LYS A 161 -3.92 16.03 -7.06
CA LYS A 161 -4.09 17.44 -6.70
C LYS A 161 -4.99 17.63 -5.47
N ASN A 162 -6.07 16.86 -5.37
CA ASN A 162 -6.95 16.88 -4.20
C ASN A 162 -6.23 16.37 -2.95
N CYS A 163 -5.48 15.27 -3.05
CA CYS A 163 -4.66 14.76 -1.96
C CYS A 163 -3.62 15.79 -1.48
N ASN A 164 -2.93 16.46 -2.40
CA ASN A 164 -2.00 17.56 -2.08
C ASN A 164 -2.70 18.68 -1.30
N SER A 165 -3.88 19.13 -1.78
CA SER A 165 -4.68 20.18 -1.13
C SER A 165 -5.09 19.80 0.29
N LEU A 166 -5.45 18.53 0.51
CA LEU A 166 -5.82 17.99 1.82
C LEU A 166 -4.61 17.60 2.68
N LYS A 167 -3.38 17.70 2.14
CA LYS A 167 -2.14 17.27 2.80
C LYS A 167 -2.19 15.79 3.20
N MET A 168 -2.74 14.96 2.33
CA MET A 168 -2.77 13.52 2.49
C MET A 168 -1.52 12.89 1.90
N LEU A 169 -1.02 11.84 2.56
CA LEU A 169 0.06 11.01 2.01
C LEU A 169 -0.47 10.24 0.80
N ILE A 170 0.30 10.26 -0.29
CA ILE A 170 0.03 9.48 -1.50
C ILE A 170 0.98 8.30 -1.51
N ASP A 171 0.43 7.09 -1.52
CA ASP A 171 1.20 5.84 -1.58
C ASP A 171 1.41 5.44 -3.04
N THR A 172 2.67 5.28 -3.43
CA THR A 172 3.06 4.85 -4.77
C THR A 172 3.16 3.32 -4.90
N SER A 173 2.93 2.57 -3.83
CA SER A 173 2.88 1.11 -3.89
C SER A 173 1.78 0.64 -4.83
N HIS A 174 2.00 -0.50 -5.51
CA HIS A 174 1.12 -1.06 -6.53
C HIS A 174 1.00 -0.28 -7.84
N LEU A 175 1.54 0.92 -7.94
CA LEU A 175 1.59 1.63 -9.21
C LEU A 175 2.60 1.00 -10.17
N ASN A 176 2.28 1.04 -11.45
CA ASN A 176 3.24 0.82 -12.51
C ASN A 176 4.23 1.99 -12.61
N GLU A 177 5.33 1.81 -13.36
CA GLU A 177 6.38 2.82 -13.42
C GLU A 177 5.87 4.15 -13.99
N LYS A 178 5.01 4.14 -15.01
CA LYS A 178 4.40 5.36 -15.54
C LYS A 178 3.57 6.11 -14.51
N GLY A 179 2.71 5.40 -13.76
CA GLY A 179 1.92 5.99 -12.68
C GLY A 179 2.76 6.57 -11.55
N PHE A 180 3.88 5.91 -11.22
CA PHE A 180 4.85 6.46 -10.27
C PHE A 180 5.43 7.79 -10.76
N TRP A 181 5.85 7.88 -12.04
CA TRP A 181 6.40 9.12 -12.60
C TRP A 181 5.35 10.22 -12.74
N ASP A 182 4.10 9.87 -13.00
CA ASP A 182 3.01 10.85 -12.97
C ASP A 182 2.81 11.41 -11.56
N ILE A 183 2.83 10.57 -10.51
CA ILE A 183 2.79 11.07 -9.13
C ILE A 183 4.01 11.94 -8.84
N ALA A 184 5.21 11.53 -9.22
CA ALA A 184 6.42 12.33 -9.03
C ALA A 184 6.32 13.72 -9.68
N LYS A 185 5.61 13.81 -10.80
CA LYS A 185 5.38 15.08 -11.53
C LYS A 185 4.33 15.97 -10.87
N TYR A 186 3.26 15.40 -10.31
CA TYR A 186 2.11 16.17 -9.84
C TYR A 186 2.02 16.28 -8.31
N SER A 187 2.73 15.43 -7.56
CA SER A 187 2.80 15.54 -6.11
C SER A 187 3.63 16.75 -5.67
N THR A 188 3.19 17.41 -4.62
CA THR A 188 3.93 18.48 -3.93
C THR A 188 4.51 18.01 -2.59
N SER A 189 4.40 16.73 -2.31
CA SER A 189 4.86 16.08 -1.08
C SER A 189 5.91 15.02 -1.40
N PRO A 190 6.72 14.58 -0.43
CA PRO A 190 7.66 13.49 -0.60
C PRO A 190 7.01 12.23 -1.19
N LEU A 191 7.72 11.53 -2.06
CA LEU A 191 7.28 10.26 -2.64
C LEU A 191 7.40 9.14 -1.61
N VAL A 192 6.32 8.42 -1.39
CA VAL A 192 6.30 7.33 -0.40
C VAL A 192 5.79 6.06 -1.06
N ALA A 193 6.54 4.97 -0.90
CA ALA A 193 6.07 3.63 -1.19
C ALA A 193 5.93 2.89 0.14
N THR A 194 4.68 2.77 0.63
CA THR A 194 4.43 2.23 1.97
C THR A 194 4.87 0.78 2.12
N HIS A 195 4.88 0.01 1.00
CA HIS A 195 5.20 -1.42 0.99
C HIS A 195 5.74 -1.91 -0.36
N SER A 196 7.01 -1.65 -0.60
CA SER A 196 7.73 -2.08 -1.81
C SER A 196 9.17 -2.44 -1.47
N ASN A 197 9.79 -3.29 -2.29
CA ASN A 197 11.13 -3.79 -2.08
C ASN A 197 12.08 -3.31 -3.18
N ALA A 198 13.35 -3.75 -3.14
CA ALA A 198 14.34 -3.41 -4.15
C ALA A 198 14.23 -4.34 -5.37
N HIS A 199 13.95 -3.80 -6.55
CA HIS A 199 13.89 -4.54 -7.82
C HIS A 199 15.25 -5.17 -8.19
N GLU A 200 16.35 -4.53 -7.80
CA GLU A 200 17.70 -5.06 -8.01
C GLU A 200 17.95 -6.41 -7.32
N ILE A 201 17.30 -6.65 -6.18
CA ILE A 201 17.38 -7.92 -5.46
C ILE A 201 16.36 -8.92 -6.01
N CYS A 202 15.13 -8.48 -6.20
CA CYS A 202 14.03 -9.29 -6.71
C CYS A 202 13.34 -8.55 -7.86
N PRO A 203 13.57 -8.94 -9.14
CA PRO A 203 13.03 -8.25 -10.30
C PRO A 203 11.53 -8.53 -10.51
N HIS A 204 10.74 -8.17 -9.50
CA HIS A 204 9.28 -8.29 -9.50
C HIS A 204 8.62 -6.93 -9.78
N THR A 205 7.49 -6.92 -10.51
CA THR A 205 6.74 -5.70 -10.86
C THR A 205 6.34 -4.85 -9.64
N ARG A 206 6.21 -5.45 -8.46
CA ARG A 206 5.86 -4.78 -7.20
C ARG A 206 7.03 -4.03 -6.55
N ASN A 207 8.24 -4.20 -7.06
CA ASN A 207 9.46 -3.66 -6.48
C ASN A 207 9.94 -2.41 -7.21
N LEU A 208 10.61 -1.53 -6.47
CA LEU A 208 11.10 -0.25 -6.95
C LEU A 208 12.43 -0.41 -7.69
N THR A 209 12.52 0.14 -8.88
CA THR A 209 13.77 0.29 -9.62
C THR A 209 14.67 1.33 -8.96
N ASN A 210 15.98 1.28 -9.24
CA ASN A 210 16.91 2.26 -8.69
C ASN A 210 16.57 3.70 -9.09
N LYS A 211 16.02 3.91 -10.30
CA LYS A 211 15.54 5.24 -10.73
C LYS A 211 14.40 5.75 -9.85
N GLN A 212 13.47 4.88 -9.46
CA GLN A 212 12.38 5.24 -8.56
C GLN A 212 12.92 5.52 -7.14
N LEU A 213 13.91 4.75 -6.68
CA LEU A 213 14.58 5.01 -5.41
C LEU A 213 15.33 6.34 -5.42
N ASP A 214 15.96 6.74 -6.53
CA ASP A 214 16.57 8.07 -6.69
C ASP A 214 15.53 9.19 -6.49
N ALA A 215 14.37 9.09 -7.16
CA ALA A 215 13.30 10.08 -7.01
C ALA A 215 12.73 10.13 -5.59
N ILE A 216 12.58 8.98 -4.92
CA ILE A 216 12.16 8.92 -3.51
C ILE A 216 13.21 9.61 -2.63
N LYS A 217 14.49 9.36 -2.87
CA LYS A 217 15.60 9.99 -2.14
C LYS A 217 15.63 11.52 -2.34
N GLU A 218 15.50 11.97 -3.58
CA GLU A 218 15.51 13.40 -3.94
C GLU A 218 14.34 14.17 -3.31
N THR A 219 13.19 13.53 -3.18
CA THR A 219 12.01 14.13 -2.54
C THR A 219 11.96 13.96 -1.03
N GLU A 220 13.01 13.41 -0.43
CA GLU A 220 13.05 13.09 1.00
C GLU A 220 11.95 12.11 1.45
N GLY A 221 11.57 11.20 0.56
CA GLY A 221 10.52 10.22 0.75
C GLY A 221 10.91 9.00 1.59
N MET A 222 10.03 7.99 1.61
CA MET A 222 10.20 6.77 2.42
C MET A 222 9.79 5.51 1.66
N VAL A 223 10.39 4.39 2.06
CA VAL A 223 10.02 3.05 1.59
C VAL A 223 9.77 2.12 2.77
N GLY A 224 8.63 1.42 2.75
CA GLY A 224 8.35 0.31 3.67
C GLY A 224 8.68 -1.04 3.02
N VAL A 225 9.51 -1.85 3.66
CA VAL A 225 9.84 -3.21 3.21
C VAL A 225 8.63 -4.12 3.37
N ASN A 226 8.18 -4.73 2.26
CA ASN A 226 7.08 -5.70 2.23
C ASN A 226 7.61 -7.11 2.51
N PHE A 227 6.92 -7.87 3.37
CA PHE A 227 7.35 -9.21 3.80
C PHE A 227 6.77 -10.36 2.98
N ALA A 228 6.06 -10.09 1.88
CA ALA A 228 5.59 -11.15 1.00
C ALA A 228 6.77 -11.85 0.29
N PRO A 229 6.91 -13.19 0.42
CA PRO A 229 8.05 -13.93 -0.12
C PRO A 229 8.34 -13.66 -1.60
N ALA A 230 7.30 -13.60 -2.44
CA ALA A 230 7.44 -13.36 -3.87
C ALA A 230 8.09 -12.02 -4.23
N PHE A 231 8.02 -11.03 -3.34
CA PHE A 231 8.61 -9.70 -3.56
C PHE A 231 9.98 -9.54 -2.90
N LEU A 232 10.41 -10.55 -2.13
CA LEU A 232 11.68 -10.59 -1.42
C LEU A 232 12.70 -11.49 -2.10
N ARG A 233 12.25 -12.71 -2.49
CA ARG A 233 13.13 -13.77 -2.98
C ARG A 233 13.68 -13.44 -4.37
N ARG A 234 14.96 -13.75 -4.58
CA ARG A 234 15.62 -13.59 -5.89
C ARG A 234 14.98 -14.41 -7.01
N ASP A 235 14.31 -15.51 -6.64
CA ASP A 235 13.55 -16.38 -7.55
C ASP A 235 12.07 -16.00 -7.68
N GLY A 236 11.62 -14.95 -7.00
CA GLY A 236 10.26 -14.40 -7.08
C GLY A 236 9.15 -15.31 -6.54
N LYS A 237 9.48 -16.42 -5.86
CA LYS A 237 8.49 -17.44 -5.48
C LYS A 237 7.75 -17.10 -4.19
N MET A 238 6.43 -17.37 -4.19
CA MET A 238 5.57 -17.27 -3.01
C MET A 238 5.61 -18.61 -2.24
N VAL A 239 6.70 -18.86 -1.51
CA VAL A 239 6.89 -20.07 -0.73
C VAL A 239 7.19 -19.75 0.74
N SER A 240 6.76 -20.65 1.64
CA SER A 240 6.81 -20.43 3.09
C SER A 240 8.21 -20.62 3.72
N ASP A 241 9.14 -21.25 3.03
CA ASP A 241 10.51 -21.54 3.48
C ASP A 241 11.49 -20.39 3.25
N THR A 242 10.98 -19.16 3.23
CA THR A 242 11.77 -17.94 3.01
C THR A 242 12.58 -17.58 4.25
N GLU A 243 13.90 -17.50 4.09
CA GLU A 243 14.83 -17.18 5.17
C GLU A 243 14.72 -15.70 5.58
N LEU A 244 14.82 -15.43 6.88
CA LEU A 244 14.80 -14.06 7.43
C LEU A 244 15.94 -13.18 6.89
N GLN A 245 17.07 -13.80 6.50
CA GLN A 245 18.20 -13.08 5.90
C GLN A 245 17.80 -12.33 4.64
N ILE A 246 16.86 -12.88 3.84
CA ILE A 246 16.38 -12.24 2.61
C ILE A 246 15.67 -10.90 2.92
N ILE A 247 14.91 -10.86 4.02
CA ILE A 247 14.30 -9.61 4.51
C ILE A 247 15.38 -8.61 4.91
N ALA A 248 16.39 -9.07 5.66
CA ALA A 248 17.51 -8.24 6.09
C ALA A 248 18.32 -7.68 4.91
N ASP A 249 18.47 -8.43 3.82
CA ASP A 249 19.16 -8.00 2.61
C ASP A 249 18.42 -6.82 1.93
N HIS A 250 17.08 -6.85 1.86
CA HIS A 250 16.29 -5.73 1.36
C HIS A 250 16.39 -4.51 2.27
N PHE A 251 16.31 -4.67 3.59
CA PHE A 251 16.52 -3.57 4.53
C PHE A 251 17.89 -2.96 4.35
N LYS A 252 18.94 -3.79 4.31
CA LYS A 252 20.30 -3.30 4.11
C LYS A 252 20.44 -2.52 2.80
N TYR A 253 19.94 -3.06 1.69
CA TYR A 253 20.00 -2.39 0.39
C TYR A 253 19.31 -1.03 0.42
N LEU A 254 18.08 -0.97 0.94
CA LEU A 254 17.32 0.27 0.99
C LEU A 254 17.90 1.30 1.97
N ILE A 255 18.42 0.85 3.12
CA ILE A 255 19.09 1.72 4.09
C ILE A 255 20.40 2.28 3.50
N ASP A 256 21.22 1.45 2.86
CA ASP A 256 22.45 1.90 2.19
C ASP A 256 22.15 2.92 1.06
N TYR A 257 20.96 2.79 0.43
CA TYR A 257 20.54 3.65 -0.69
C TYR A 257 19.90 4.97 -0.24
N LEU A 258 18.97 4.90 0.70
CA LEU A 258 18.09 6.01 1.13
C LEU A 258 18.49 6.65 2.45
N GLY A 259 19.17 5.91 3.33
CA GLY A 259 19.40 6.25 4.73
C GLY A 259 18.41 5.55 5.68
N GLU A 260 18.82 5.32 6.94
CA GLU A 260 18.04 4.55 7.92
C GLU A 260 16.71 5.21 8.30
N ASP A 261 16.66 6.54 8.34
CA ASP A 261 15.45 7.31 8.69
C ASP A 261 14.35 7.25 7.62
N ARG A 262 14.64 6.63 6.45
CA ARG A 262 13.73 6.59 5.29
C ARG A 262 13.24 5.19 4.96
N VAL A 263 13.56 4.21 5.81
CA VAL A 263 13.18 2.81 5.58
C VAL A 263 12.36 2.30 6.75
N GLY A 264 11.13 1.91 6.47
CA GLY A 264 10.21 1.28 7.42
C GLY A 264 9.94 -0.19 7.07
N SER A 265 8.98 -0.77 7.75
CA SER A 265 8.53 -2.14 7.49
C SER A 265 7.03 -2.25 7.43
N VAL A 266 6.53 -3.20 6.64
CA VAL A 266 5.10 -3.51 6.53
C VAL A 266 4.90 -5.02 6.57
N SER A 267 3.98 -5.46 7.43
CA SER A 267 3.55 -6.86 7.50
C SER A 267 2.06 -6.96 7.22
N TYR A 268 1.69 -7.75 6.21
CA TYR A 268 0.31 -8.04 5.86
C TYR A 268 -0.12 -9.37 6.50
N THR A 269 -0.98 -9.30 7.50
CA THR A 269 -1.55 -10.50 8.13
C THR A 269 -2.69 -11.10 7.32
N HIS A 270 -3.35 -10.32 6.48
CA HIS A 270 -4.52 -10.76 5.69
C HIS A 270 -4.17 -11.69 4.52
N LEU A 271 -2.94 -11.69 4.02
CA LEU A 271 -2.51 -12.68 3.01
C LEU A 271 -2.54 -14.12 3.53
N ARG A 272 -2.49 -14.33 4.86
CA ARG A 272 -2.64 -15.65 5.49
C ARG A 272 -4.10 -16.06 5.72
N ALA A 273 -5.02 -15.11 5.90
CA ALA A 273 -6.42 -15.42 6.16
C ALA A 273 -7.13 -16.07 4.97
N HIS A 274 -6.71 -15.75 3.74
CA HIS A 274 -7.26 -16.38 2.53
C HIS A 274 -6.74 -17.79 2.24
N GLU A 275 -5.62 -18.20 2.85
CA GLU A 275 -5.07 -19.56 2.68
C GLU A 275 -5.70 -20.57 3.65
N THR A 276 -6.27 -20.14 4.78
CA THR A 276 -6.77 -21.03 5.82
C THR A 276 -8.26 -21.34 5.72
N ASP A 277 -9.04 -20.59 4.96
CA ASP A 277 -10.50 -20.78 4.86
C ASP A 277 -10.95 -21.63 3.63
N ARG A 278 -10.02 -22.34 2.98
CA ARG A 278 -10.31 -23.28 1.88
C ARG A 278 -9.86 -24.69 2.21
N HIS A 279 -10.33 -25.21 3.37
CA HIS A 279 -10.35 -26.66 3.64
C HIS A 279 -11.73 -27.07 4.16
#